data_f9e9ea2e638ccd1038d8e87d27ffa893
#
_entry.id   f9e9ea2e638ccd1038d8e87d27ffa893
#
_cell.length_a   1.000
_cell.length_b   1.000
_cell.length_c   1.000
_cell.angle_alpha   90.00
_cell.angle_beta   90.00
_cell.angle_gamma   90.00
#
_symmetry.space_group_name_H-M   'P 1'
#
loop_
_entity.id
_entity.type
_entity.pdbx_description
1 polymer ?
#
loop_
_entity_poly.entity_id
_entity_poly.type
_entity_poly.pdbx_seq_one_letter_code
_entity_poly.pdbx_strand_id
1 'polypeptide(L)'
;ADGKEAGQGASYTLKAEDKGKTITVKAEYTDGKGTAESVESAKTAEVADGTAPTPNPSPNPNPSPNPNPQPGGNHEPVGKVTISGEAKVGQTLTAANDLKDDDGMGSVTYRWYADGKEIGTGASYTLKAEDKGKTITVKAEYTDGKGTAESVESAKTAEVADDGQNP
;
A
#
# COMPACT_ATOMS: atom_id res chain seq x y z
N ALA A 1 -19.25 10.16 -15.73
CA ALA A 1 -17.99 10.26 -16.44
C ALA A 1 -18.00 11.55 -17.26
N ASP A 2 -16.99 12.40 -17.09
CA ASP A 2 -16.85 13.72 -17.74
C ASP A 2 -18.11 14.59 -17.67
N GLY A 3 -18.75 14.59 -16.49
CA GLY A 3 -19.99 15.35 -16.23
C GLY A 3 -21.26 14.70 -16.72
N LYS A 4 -21.19 13.55 -17.38
CA LYS A 4 -22.36 12.76 -17.78
C LYS A 4 -22.61 11.63 -16.80
N GLU A 5 -23.86 11.42 -16.42
CA GLU A 5 -24.21 10.31 -15.55
C GLU A 5 -23.85 8.96 -16.17
N ALA A 6 -23.11 8.13 -15.43
CA ALA A 6 -22.69 6.81 -15.87
C ALA A 6 -23.42 5.68 -15.14
N GLY A 7 -23.93 5.96 -13.93
CA GLY A 7 -24.66 4.99 -13.12
C GLY A 7 -25.01 5.53 -11.76
N GLN A 8 -25.75 4.76 -10.98
CA GLN A 8 -26.19 5.12 -9.64
C GLN A 8 -25.88 3.98 -8.67
N GLY A 9 -25.70 4.31 -7.40
CA GLY A 9 -25.48 3.36 -6.32
C GLY A 9 -24.17 3.61 -5.56
N ALA A 10 -23.94 2.81 -4.55
CA ALA A 10 -22.74 2.91 -3.71
C ALA A 10 -21.48 2.38 -4.42
N SER A 11 -21.64 1.68 -5.53
CA SER A 11 -20.54 1.18 -6.35
C SER A 11 -20.88 1.33 -7.83
N TYR A 12 -19.85 1.53 -8.63
CA TYR A 12 -19.95 1.60 -10.08
C TYR A 12 -18.82 0.78 -10.72
N THR A 13 -19.20 -0.13 -11.60
CA THR A 13 -18.21 -0.91 -12.36
C THR A 13 -17.87 -0.20 -13.64
N LEU A 14 -16.61 0.13 -13.83
CA LEU A 14 -16.12 0.81 -15.03
C LEU A 14 -16.37 -0.04 -16.27
N LYS A 15 -16.79 0.62 -17.34
CA LYS A 15 -17.08 0.00 -18.62
C LYS A 15 -16.08 0.45 -19.69
N ALA A 16 -16.04 -0.25 -20.80
CA ALA A 16 -15.17 0.11 -21.92
C ALA A 16 -15.42 1.54 -22.43
N GLU A 17 -16.65 2.03 -22.34
CA GLU A 17 -17.04 3.39 -22.74
C GLU A 17 -16.52 4.48 -21.81
N ASP A 18 -16.04 4.11 -20.61
CA ASP A 18 -15.47 5.05 -19.64
C ASP A 18 -13.97 5.29 -19.85
N LYS A 19 -13.36 4.55 -20.73
CA LYS A 19 -11.94 4.69 -21.06
C LYS A 19 -11.59 6.13 -21.43
N GLY A 20 -10.50 6.64 -20.87
CA GLY A 20 -10.03 8.02 -21.09
C GLY A 20 -10.87 9.09 -20.40
N LYS A 21 -11.84 8.72 -19.58
CA LYS A 21 -12.69 9.66 -18.85
C LYS A 21 -12.33 9.70 -17.38
N THR A 22 -12.61 10.82 -16.75
CA THR A 22 -12.52 10.95 -15.30
C THR A 22 -13.89 10.66 -14.67
N ILE A 23 -13.90 10.03 -13.52
CA ILE A 23 -15.11 9.65 -12.80
C ILE A 23 -15.22 10.51 -11.55
N THR A 24 -16.43 11.00 -11.29
CA THR A 24 -16.81 11.63 -10.03
C THR A 24 -18.06 10.94 -9.50
N VAL A 25 -18.26 10.97 -8.21
CA VAL A 25 -19.50 10.54 -7.58
C VAL A 25 -20.15 11.73 -6.89
N LYS A 26 -21.45 11.85 -7.03
CA LYS A 26 -22.24 12.90 -6.40
C LYS A 26 -23.18 12.25 -5.39
N ALA A 27 -23.04 12.64 -4.14
CA ALA A 27 -23.97 12.26 -3.10
C ALA A 27 -25.07 13.29 -3.00
N GLU A 28 -26.30 12.84 -3.05
CA GLU A 28 -27.47 13.71 -2.95
C GLU A 28 -28.31 13.27 -1.75
N TYR A 29 -28.72 14.20 -0.93
CA TYR A 29 -29.57 13.95 0.23
C TYR A 29 -30.50 15.13 0.48
N THR A 30 -31.55 14.87 1.23
CA THR A 30 -32.47 15.92 1.68
C THR A 30 -32.25 16.12 3.18
N ASP A 31 -31.99 17.36 3.58
CA ASP A 31 -31.78 17.69 4.98
C ASP A 31 -33.07 17.59 5.80
N GLY A 32 -32.95 17.72 7.12
CA GLY A 32 -34.08 17.65 8.03
C GLY A 32 -35.12 18.79 7.88
N LYS A 33 -34.80 19.78 7.04
CA LYS A 33 -35.70 20.91 6.72
C LYS A 33 -36.33 20.77 5.33
N GLY A 34 -36.05 19.69 4.62
CA GLY A 34 -36.56 19.42 3.27
C GLY A 34 -35.75 20.05 2.14
N THR A 35 -34.55 20.54 2.42
CA THR A 35 -33.67 21.11 1.39
C THR A 35 -32.86 20.02 0.73
N ALA A 36 -32.85 19.99 -0.60
CA ALA A 36 -32.01 19.06 -1.36
C ALA A 36 -30.57 19.57 -1.36
N GLU A 37 -29.67 18.76 -0.88
CA GLU A 37 -28.24 19.03 -0.80
C GLU A 37 -27.46 18.05 -1.68
N SER A 38 -26.30 18.47 -2.16
CA SER A 38 -25.45 17.58 -2.93
C SER A 38 -23.96 17.89 -2.73
N VAL A 39 -23.17 16.85 -2.68
CA VAL A 39 -21.71 16.93 -2.56
C VAL A 39 -21.08 16.06 -3.64
N GLU A 40 -20.12 16.61 -4.36
CA GLU A 40 -19.40 15.89 -5.43
C GLU A 40 -17.98 15.55 -4.97
N SER A 41 -17.53 14.34 -5.29
CA SER A 41 -16.16 13.90 -5.01
C SER A 41 -15.14 14.60 -5.90
N ALA A 42 -13.87 14.53 -5.52
CA ALA A 42 -12.79 14.83 -6.44
C ALA A 42 -12.85 13.88 -7.65
N LYS A 43 -12.29 14.30 -8.77
CA LYS A 43 -12.19 13.47 -9.98
C LYS A 43 -11.14 12.37 -9.79
N THR A 44 -11.44 11.19 -10.29
CA THR A 44 -10.42 10.13 -10.39
C THR A 44 -9.36 10.49 -11.44
N ALA A 45 -8.29 9.73 -11.50
CA ALA A 45 -7.46 9.68 -12.69
C ALA A 45 -8.30 9.19 -13.89
N GLU A 46 -7.81 9.40 -15.10
CA GLU A 46 -8.46 8.87 -16.30
C GLU A 46 -8.53 7.35 -16.27
N VAL A 47 -9.67 6.81 -16.68
CA VAL A 47 -9.86 5.36 -16.76
C VAL A 47 -8.94 4.78 -17.82
N ALA A 48 -8.00 3.95 -17.37
CA ALA A 48 -7.04 3.28 -18.23
C ALA A 48 -7.68 2.13 -19.02
N ASP A 49 -7.02 1.73 -20.09
CA ASP A 49 -7.40 0.53 -20.83
C ASP A 49 -7.22 -0.72 -19.96
N GLY A 50 -8.21 -1.60 -19.98
CA GLY A 50 -8.27 -2.78 -19.11
C GLY A 50 -7.26 -3.90 -19.43
N THR A 51 -6.04 -3.55 -19.76
CA THR A 51 -4.92 -4.47 -19.59
C THR A 51 -4.66 -4.55 -18.08
N ALA A 52 -4.61 -5.77 -17.58
CA ALA A 52 -4.44 -6.11 -16.17
C ALA A 52 -3.59 -5.07 -15.42
N PRO A 53 -4.00 -4.65 -14.23
CA PRO A 53 -3.26 -3.62 -13.52
C PRO A 53 -1.83 -4.10 -13.35
N THR A 54 -0.93 -3.48 -14.09
CA THR A 54 0.43 -3.39 -13.62
C THR A 54 0.31 -2.81 -12.22
N PRO A 55 0.90 -3.42 -11.20
CA PRO A 55 0.88 -2.84 -9.88
C PRO A 55 1.33 -1.39 -10.04
N ASN A 56 0.44 -0.50 -9.67
CA ASN A 56 0.68 0.93 -9.75
C ASN A 56 2.03 1.24 -9.11
N PRO A 57 3.00 1.75 -9.86
CA PRO A 57 4.20 2.21 -9.22
C PRO A 57 3.83 3.40 -8.35
N SER A 58 3.93 3.16 -7.07
CA SER A 58 4.02 4.17 -6.03
C SER A 58 3.02 5.31 -6.12
N PRO A 59 2.18 5.46 -5.12
CA PRO A 59 1.48 6.71 -4.96
C PRO A 59 2.51 7.83 -4.94
N ASN A 60 2.28 8.80 -5.80
CA ASN A 60 2.95 10.08 -5.75
C ASN A 60 3.12 10.52 -4.30
N PRO A 61 4.34 10.73 -3.82
CA PRO A 61 4.56 11.24 -2.48
C PRO A 61 4.28 12.74 -2.44
N ASN A 62 3.11 13.14 -2.79
CA ASN A 62 2.61 14.44 -2.43
C ASN A 62 1.36 14.24 -1.60
N PRO A 63 1.51 14.09 -0.29
CA PRO A 63 0.36 14.25 0.56
C PRO A 63 -0.07 15.70 0.40
N SER A 64 -1.09 15.92 -0.41
CA SER A 64 -1.90 17.10 -0.18
C SER A 64 -2.27 17.07 1.30
N PRO A 65 -1.93 18.09 2.08
CA PRO A 65 -2.37 18.09 3.45
C PRO A 65 -3.88 17.93 3.43
N ASN A 66 -4.33 16.80 3.93
CA ASN A 66 -5.75 16.59 4.14
C ASN A 66 -6.21 17.64 5.17
N PRO A 67 -6.96 18.64 4.78
CA PRO A 67 -7.33 19.69 5.72
C PRO A 67 -8.56 19.34 6.50
N ASN A 68 -8.66 18.15 7.01
CA ASN A 68 -9.59 17.86 8.08
C ASN A 68 -9.39 16.44 8.63
N PRO A 69 -8.67 16.29 9.74
CA PRO A 69 -8.76 15.06 10.47
C PRO A 69 -10.19 14.91 10.95
N GLN A 70 -10.94 14.04 10.33
CA GLN A 70 -12.22 13.63 10.89
C GLN A 70 -11.90 13.01 12.26
N PRO A 71 -12.43 13.54 13.38
CA PRO A 71 -12.16 12.97 14.69
C PRO A 71 -12.64 11.52 14.71
N GLY A 72 -11.73 10.58 14.81
CA GLY A 72 -11.99 9.14 14.91
C GLY A 72 -11.60 8.28 13.70
N GLY A 73 -11.05 8.86 12.62
CA GLY A 73 -10.49 8.09 11.49
C GLY A 73 -9.10 7.55 11.78
N ASN A 74 -8.77 6.38 11.21
CA ASN A 74 -7.41 5.83 11.24
C ASN A 74 -6.47 6.69 10.39
N HIS A 75 -5.29 6.99 10.93
CA HIS A 75 -4.20 7.58 10.18
C HIS A 75 -3.28 6.46 9.71
N GLU A 76 -2.96 6.46 8.43
CA GLU A 76 -2.02 5.49 7.88
C GLU A 76 -0.58 5.85 8.27
N PRO A 77 0.28 4.84 8.48
CA PRO A 77 1.67 5.11 8.79
C PRO A 77 2.40 5.82 7.66
N VAL A 78 3.30 6.72 8.02
CA VAL A 78 4.22 7.36 7.08
C VAL A 78 5.63 6.87 7.33
N GLY A 79 6.45 6.82 6.28
CA GLY A 79 7.83 6.36 6.35
C GLY A 79 8.05 5.11 5.51
N LYS A 80 9.21 4.49 5.71
CA LYS A 80 9.66 3.35 4.91
C LYS A 80 10.18 2.23 5.77
N VAL A 81 10.05 1.02 5.25
CA VAL A 81 10.76 -0.17 5.74
C VAL A 81 11.91 -0.44 4.78
N THR A 82 13.09 -0.67 5.31
CA THR A 82 14.32 -0.89 4.52
C THR A 82 14.97 -2.20 4.91
N ILE A 83 15.66 -2.80 3.95
CA ILE A 83 16.48 -4.00 4.15
C ILE A 83 17.94 -3.60 3.97
N SER A 84 18.78 -3.92 4.94
CA SER A 84 20.23 -3.79 4.85
C SER A 84 20.89 -5.16 4.81
N GLY A 85 22.05 -5.24 4.20
CA GLY A 85 22.80 -6.47 4.01
C GLY A 85 22.89 -6.85 2.53
N GLU A 86 23.68 -7.88 2.25
CA GLU A 86 23.92 -8.36 0.90
C GLU A 86 22.97 -9.51 0.57
N ALA A 87 22.28 -9.43 -0.58
CA ALA A 87 21.39 -10.49 -1.06
C ALA A 87 22.22 -11.64 -1.62
N LYS A 88 22.74 -12.47 -0.74
CA LYS A 88 23.62 -13.59 -1.03
C LYS A 88 23.37 -14.73 -0.04
N VAL A 89 23.34 -15.96 -0.50
CA VAL A 89 23.17 -17.14 0.36
C VAL A 89 24.18 -17.09 1.52
N GLY A 90 23.73 -17.38 2.72
CA GLY A 90 24.55 -17.35 3.93
C GLY A 90 24.67 -15.97 4.58
N GLN A 91 24.30 -14.90 3.90
CA GLN A 91 24.33 -13.56 4.47
C GLN A 91 23.06 -13.27 5.25
N THR A 92 23.17 -12.39 6.23
CA THR A 92 22.03 -11.97 7.05
C THR A 92 21.53 -10.61 6.59
N LEU A 93 20.23 -10.54 6.28
CA LEU A 93 19.53 -9.29 6.00
C LEU A 93 18.92 -8.76 7.30
N THR A 94 18.94 -7.46 7.46
CA THR A 94 18.37 -6.78 8.63
C THR A 94 17.29 -5.81 8.19
N ALA A 95 16.15 -5.85 8.86
CA ALA A 95 15.06 -4.91 8.65
C ALA A 95 15.24 -3.67 9.50
N ALA A 96 14.93 -2.53 8.92
CA ALA A 96 14.86 -1.26 9.63
C ALA A 96 13.65 -0.47 9.13
N ASN A 97 13.19 0.49 9.91
CA ASN A 97 12.10 1.36 9.52
C ASN A 97 12.27 2.75 10.13
N ASP A 98 11.66 3.74 9.50
CA ASP A 98 11.50 5.09 10.03
C ASP A 98 10.02 5.46 10.14
N LEU A 99 9.16 4.45 10.34
CA LEU A 99 7.71 4.61 10.38
C LEU A 99 7.26 5.52 11.51
N LYS A 100 6.26 6.32 11.23
CA LYS A 100 5.55 7.16 12.18
C LYS A 100 4.06 7.03 11.94
N ASP A 101 3.31 7.06 13.00
CA ASP A 101 1.86 6.96 12.97
C ASP A 101 1.29 7.95 13.98
N ASP A 102 0.40 8.81 13.50
CA ASP A 102 -0.26 9.82 14.34
C ASP A 102 -1.20 9.19 15.36
N ASP A 103 -1.66 7.95 15.10
CA ASP A 103 -2.49 7.19 16.04
C ASP A 103 -1.66 6.42 17.07
N GLY A 104 -0.34 6.51 16.96
CA GLY A 104 0.64 5.90 17.87
C GLY A 104 1.22 4.61 17.32
N MET A 105 2.53 4.47 17.45
CA MET A 105 3.23 3.24 17.05
C MET A 105 3.09 2.19 18.14
N GLY A 106 2.62 1.01 17.75
CA GLY A 106 2.72 -0.18 18.59
C GLY A 106 4.06 -0.89 18.42
N SER A 107 4.19 -2.07 19.02
CA SER A 107 5.37 -2.91 18.82
C SER A 107 5.41 -3.42 17.39
N VAL A 108 6.51 -3.13 16.70
CA VAL A 108 6.70 -3.53 15.30
C VAL A 108 7.27 -4.95 15.26
N THR A 109 6.64 -5.79 14.45
CA THR A 109 7.16 -7.13 14.10
C THR A 109 7.45 -7.18 12.61
N TYR A 110 8.40 -8.02 12.22
CA TYR A 110 8.81 -8.13 10.83
C TYR A 110 8.53 -9.54 10.30
N ARG A 111 8.05 -9.60 9.07
CA ARG A 111 7.83 -10.83 8.32
C ARG A 111 8.58 -10.78 7.00
N TRP A 112 9.34 -11.83 6.71
CA TRP A 112 10.18 -11.91 5.52
C TRP A 112 9.52 -12.74 4.45
N TYR A 113 9.64 -12.31 3.20
CA TYR A 113 9.06 -12.96 2.03
C TYR A 113 10.09 -13.14 0.94
N ALA A 114 10.05 -14.29 0.27
CA ALA A 114 10.81 -14.56 -0.95
C ALA A 114 9.80 -14.77 -2.09
N ASP A 115 9.86 -13.93 -3.11
CA ASP A 115 8.91 -13.91 -4.23
C ASP A 115 7.44 -13.97 -3.78
N GLY A 116 7.11 -13.26 -2.68
CA GLY A 116 5.77 -13.19 -2.14
C GLY A 116 5.36 -14.31 -1.20
N LYS A 117 6.25 -15.30 -0.96
CA LYS A 117 6.01 -16.39 -0.01
C LYS A 117 6.72 -16.11 1.31
N GLU A 118 6.01 -16.26 2.44
CA GLU A 118 6.60 -16.07 3.76
C GLU A 118 7.71 -17.10 4.02
N ILE A 119 8.87 -16.61 4.47
CA ILE A 119 10.07 -17.41 4.73
C ILE A 119 10.57 -17.30 6.17
N GLY A 120 10.14 -16.31 6.91
CA GLY A 120 10.57 -16.14 8.29
C GLY A 120 10.03 -14.88 8.93
N THR A 121 10.34 -14.70 10.21
CA THR A 121 9.94 -13.57 11.03
C THR A 121 11.11 -13.05 11.85
N GLY A 122 11.02 -11.81 12.32
CA GLY A 122 12.03 -11.18 13.17
C GLY A 122 12.77 -10.05 12.49
N ALA A 123 13.60 -9.34 13.25
CA ALA A 123 14.31 -8.16 12.75
C ALA A 123 15.42 -8.51 11.73
N SER A 124 15.80 -9.76 11.63
CA SER A 124 16.81 -10.23 10.68
C SER A 124 16.45 -11.60 10.11
N TYR A 125 16.98 -11.89 8.94
CA TYR A 125 16.80 -13.18 8.27
C TYR A 125 18.11 -13.59 7.59
N THR A 126 18.57 -14.81 7.84
CA THR A 126 19.73 -15.37 7.17
C THR A 126 19.31 -16.12 5.91
N LEU A 127 19.82 -15.70 4.77
CA LEU A 127 19.48 -16.28 3.48
C LEU A 127 19.97 -17.71 3.37
N LYS A 128 19.12 -18.57 2.86
CA LYS A 128 19.34 -19.99 2.68
C LYS A 128 19.53 -20.35 1.20
N ALA A 129 20.03 -21.54 0.94
CA ALA A 129 20.20 -22.04 -0.43
C ALA A 129 18.88 -22.04 -1.23
N GLU A 130 17.75 -22.30 -0.56
CA GLU A 130 16.42 -22.28 -1.18
C GLU A 130 15.94 -20.89 -1.60
N ASP A 131 16.58 -19.82 -1.09
CA ASP A 131 16.27 -18.45 -1.43
C ASP A 131 17.00 -17.95 -2.68
N LYS A 132 17.97 -18.71 -3.15
CA LYS A 132 18.74 -18.37 -4.36
C LYS A 132 17.83 -18.06 -5.55
N GLY A 133 18.13 -16.97 -6.24
CA GLY A 133 17.38 -16.53 -7.42
C GLY A 133 16.06 -15.83 -7.11
N LYS A 134 15.72 -15.66 -5.83
CA LYS A 134 14.49 -14.98 -5.41
C LYS A 134 14.79 -13.57 -4.95
N THR A 135 13.78 -12.71 -5.03
CA THR A 135 13.84 -11.37 -4.42
C THR A 135 13.22 -11.41 -3.04
N ILE A 136 13.79 -10.65 -2.11
CA ILE A 136 13.37 -10.66 -0.71
C ILE A 136 12.69 -9.33 -0.40
N THR A 137 11.59 -9.40 0.32
CA THR A 137 10.92 -8.26 0.93
C THR A 137 10.70 -8.54 2.41
N VAL A 138 10.54 -7.49 3.19
CA VAL A 138 10.14 -7.57 4.59
C VAL A 138 8.94 -6.66 4.81
N LYS A 139 7.99 -7.15 5.59
CA LYS A 139 6.81 -6.39 5.99
C LYS A 139 6.91 -6.08 7.48
N ALA A 140 6.82 -4.80 7.82
CA ALA A 140 6.66 -4.36 9.20
C ALA A 140 5.18 -4.33 9.54
N GLU A 141 4.81 -4.99 10.63
CA GLU A 141 3.42 -5.08 11.10
C GLU A 141 3.35 -4.61 12.55
N TYR A 142 2.34 -3.83 12.86
CA TYR A 142 2.07 -3.38 14.22
C TYR A 142 0.59 -3.07 14.39
N THR A 143 0.16 -2.89 15.62
CA THR A 143 -1.17 -2.37 15.96
C THR A 143 -0.97 -0.96 16.51
N ASP A 144 -1.68 0.01 15.96
CA ASP A 144 -1.60 1.39 16.40
C ASP A 144 -2.26 1.62 17.77
N GLY A 145 -2.17 2.84 18.28
CA GLY A 145 -2.75 3.20 19.57
C GLY A 145 -4.30 3.19 19.59
N LYS A 146 -4.94 3.12 18.43
CA LYS A 146 -6.41 2.98 18.28
C LYS A 146 -6.85 1.54 18.09
N GLY A 147 -5.93 0.59 18.00
CA GLY A 147 -6.24 -0.83 17.80
C GLY A 147 -6.33 -1.26 16.34
N THR A 148 -5.88 -0.44 15.39
CA THR A 148 -5.85 -0.79 13.97
C THR A 148 -4.58 -1.55 13.64
N ALA A 149 -4.72 -2.67 12.91
CA ALA A 149 -3.58 -3.41 12.41
C ALA A 149 -3.03 -2.72 11.16
N GLU A 150 -1.76 -2.33 11.22
CA GLU A 150 -1.06 -1.64 10.13
C GLU A 150 0.08 -2.49 9.60
N SER A 151 0.40 -2.32 8.31
CA SER A 151 1.54 -3.00 7.70
C SER A 151 2.17 -2.18 6.58
N VAL A 152 3.50 -2.19 6.52
CA VAL A 152 4.27 -1.51 5.47
C VAL A 152 5.32 -2.49 4.94
N GLU A 153 5.41 -2.62 3.64
CA GLU A 153 6.35 -3.52 2.97
C GLU A 153 7.55 -2.75 2.41
N SER A 154 8.73 -3.35 2.51
CA SER A 154 9.97 -2.80 1.94
C SER A 154 9.99 -2.91 0.42
N ALA A 155 10.91 -2.17 -0.23
CA ALA A 155 11.30 -2.46 -1.61
C ALA A 155 11.93 -3.87 -1.69
N LYS A 156 11.89 -4.46 -2.87
CA LYS A 156 12.53 -5.77 -3.14
C LYS A 156 14.05 -5.61 -3.14
N THR A 157 14.76 -6.61 -2.63
CA THR A 157 16.21 -6.73 -2.83
C THR A 157 16.52 -7.11 -4.29
N ALA A 158 17.79 -7.08 -4.64
CA ALA A 158 18.25 -7.82 -5.80
C ALA A 158 17.98 -9.33 -5.62
N GLU A 159 18.03 -10.09 -6.69
CA GLU A 159 17.95 -11.55 -6.60
C GLU A 159 19.08 -12.11 -5.72
N VAL A 160 18.74 -13.05 -4.87
CA VAL A 160 19.72 -13.68 -3.97
C VAL A 160 20.75 -14.44 -4.79
N ALA A 161 22.01 -14.01 -4.68
CA ALA A 161 23.13 -14.63 -5.36
C ALA A 161 23.59 -15.90 -4.62
N ASP A 162 24.30 -16.73 -5.33
CA ASP A 162 24.99 -17.89 -4.75
C ASP A 162 26.14 -17.42 -3.84
N ASP A 163 26.45 -18.20 -2.81
CA ASP A 163 27.57 -17.91 -1.91
C ASP A 163 28.96 -18.07 -2.56
N GLY A 164 29.01 -18.57 -3.80
CA GLY A 164 30.26 -18.84 -4.50
C GLY A 164 30.95 -20.12 -4.05
N GLN A 165 30.32 -20.86 -3.15
CA GLN A 165 30.77 -22.18 -2.72
C GLN A 165 30.33 -23.19 -3.77
N ASN A 166 31.21 -23.49 -4.69
CA ASN A 166 31.01 -24.59 -5.61
C ASN A 166 31.33 -25.88 -4.86
N PRO A 167 30.46 -26.89 -4.88
CA PRO A 167 30.77 -28.16 -4.27
C PRO A 167 31.90 -28.87 -4.97
#